data_5ec88f75f8978d474711258f737601dc
#
_entry.id   5ec88f75f8978d474711258f737601dc
#
_cell.length_a   1.000
_cell.length_b   1.000
_cell.length_c   1.000
_cell.angle_alpha   90.00
_cell.angle_beta   90.00
_cell.angle_gamma   90.00
#
_symmetry.space_group_name_H-M   'P 1'
#
loop_
_entity.id
_entity.type
_entity.pdbx_description
1 polymer ?
#
loop_
_entity_poly.entity_id
_entity_poly.type
_entity_poly.pdbx_seq_one_letter_code
_entity_poly.pdbx_strand_id
1 'polypeptide(L)'
;MKKIVIGISGASGSIYGIDLLKKLKQYKDVETHLVMSKWAMENIKLETPYDLQNIIEMADFYYDNNNLGASISSGSFQVDAMVIAPASMKTVAGISIGFDADLIMRAAGVMIKENKQLILVPRETPLSAIHLENLTKLAKLGVQIFPLYHLFMISQKLFKILSTISQ
;
A
#
# COMPACT_ATOMS: atom_id res chain seq x y z
N MET A 1 6.83 -2.94 18.67
CA MET A 1 6.30 -2.02 17.65
C MET A 1 5.80 -2.81 16.48
N LYS A 2 4.62 -2.44 15.95
CA LYS A 2 4.04 -3.05 14.74
C LYS A 2 4.61 -2.40 13.50
N LYS A 3 5.14 -3.18 12.58
CA LYS A 3 5.72 -2.67 11.32
C LYS A 3 4.66 -2.65 10.22
N ILE A 4 4.34 -1.48 9.73
CA ILE A 4 3.34 -1.29 8.68
C ILE A 4 3.98 -0.69 7.44
N VAL A 5 3.87 -1.41 6.32
CA VAL A 5 4.32 -0.92 5.01
C VAL A 5 3.19 -0.15 4.34
N ILE A 6 3.46 1.06 3.88
CA ILE A 6 2.56 1.89 3.09
C ILE A 6 3.15 2.01 1.68
N GLY A 7 2.46 1.42 0.71
CA GLY A 7 2.76 1.58 -0.70
C GLY A 7 1.86 2.64 -1.33
N ILE A 8 2.43 3.59 -2.07
CA ILE A 8 1.67 4.54 -2.88
C ILE A 8 2.04 4.29 -4.33
N SER A 9 1.11 3.76 -5.12
CA SER A 9 1.35 3.46 -6.53
C SER A 9 0.72 4.48 -7.48
N GLY A 10 0.94 4.34 -8.77
CA GLY A 10 0.65 5.36 -9.77
C GLY A 10 -0.83 5.48 -10.19
N ALA A 11 -1.77 5.39 -9.26
CA ALA A 11 -3.16 5.73 -9.49
C ALA A 11 -3.49 7.10 -8.87
N SER A 12 -4.54 7.76 -9.35
CA SER A 12 -5.07 8.98 -8.75
C SER A 12 -5.59 8.72 -7.34
N GLY A 13 -5.45 9.70 -6.43
CA GLY A 13 -5.85 9.56 -5.04
C GLY A 13 -4.69 9.29 -4.08
N SER A 14 -3.49 9.78 -4.39
CA SER A 14 -2.30 9.68 -3.51
C SER A 14 -2.56 10.22 -2.10
N ILE A 15 -3.52 11.13 -1.96
CA ILE A 15 -3.94 11.71 -0.67
C ILE A 15 -4.34 10.64 0.36
N TYR A 16 -4.87 9.48 -0.07
CA TYR A 16 -5.27 8.41 0.85
C TYR A 16 -4.08 7.75 1.55
N GLY A 17 -3.01 7.50 0.80
CA GLY A 17 -1.77 6.98 1.38
C GLY A 17 -1.12 7.99 2.33
N ILE A 18 -1.16 9.27 1.96
CA ILE A 18 -0.63 10.36 2.80
C ILE A 18 -1.43 10.50 4.09
N ASP A 19 -2.77 10.49 4.02
CA ASP A 19 -3.63 10.60 5.21
C ASP A 19 -3.50 9.37 6.12
N LEU A 20 -3.34 8.17 5.53
CA LEU A 20 -3.06 6.98 6.30
C LEU A 20 -1.73 7.11 7.06
N LEU A 21 -0.67 7.56 6.39
CA LEU A 21 0.65 7.77 6.98
C LEU A 21 0.58 8.76 8.15
N LYS A 22 -0.11 9.90 7.96
CA LYS A 22 -0.31 10.91 9.03
C LYS A 22 -1.05 10.33 10.24
N LYS A 23 -2.07 9.50 10.01
CA LYS A 23 -2.82 8.88 11.11
C LYS A 23 -1.97 7.86 11.86
N LEU A 24 -1.22 7.03 11.15
CA LEU A 24 -0.36 6.02 11.76
C LEU A 24 0.74 6.65 12.62
N LYS A 25 1.28 7.79 12.22
CA LYS A 25 2.28 8.54 13.00
C LYS A 25 1.82 8.96 14.41
N GLN A 26 0.51 8.97 14.66
CA GLN A 26 -0.05 9.31 15.98
C GLN A 26 0.07 8.13 16.98
N TYR A 27 0.42 6.93 16.52
CA TYR A 27 0.52 5.72 17.34
C TYR A 27 1.99 5.41 17.65
N LYS A 28 2.35 5.45 18.92
CA LYS A 28 3.73 5.23 19.38
C LYS A 28 4.22 3.78 19.24
N ASP A 29 3.31 2.85 19.08
CA ASP A 29 3.57 1.41 18.92
C ASP A 29 3.61 0.96 17.46
N VAL A 30 3.50 1.90 16.50
CA VAL A 30 3.56 1.66 15.06
C VAL A 30 4.86 2.22 14.49
N GLU A 31 5.52 1.41 13.67
CA GLU A 31 6.67 1.78 12.84
C GLU A 31 6.25 1.76 11.37
N THR A 32 6.39 2.88 10.68
CA THR A 32 5.89 3.08 9.33
C THR A 32 7.01 2.98 8.28
N HIS A 33 6.78 2.17 7.23
CA HIS A 33 7.69 1.93 6.14
C HIS A 33 7.04 2.38 4.83
N LEU A 34 7.52 3.49 4.26
CA LEU A 34 6.94 4.10 3.06
C LEU A 34 7.70 3.69 1.80
N VAL A 35 6.94 3.30 0.77
CA VAL A 35 7.43 3.10 -0.60
C VAL A 35 6.52 3.84 -1.56
N MET A 36 7.09 4.63 -2.47
CA MET A 36 6.34 5.33 -3.51
C MET A 36 6.86 4.97 -4.89
N SER A 37 5.96 4.65 -5.83
CA SER A 37 6.35 4.48 -7.21
C SER A 37 6.68 5.83 -7.87
N LYS A 38 7.44 5.81 -8.96
CA LYS A 38 7.74 7.03 -9.73
C LYS A 38 6.47 7.79 -10.12
N TRP A 39 5.44 7.09 -10.61
CA TRP A 39 4.18 7.71 -10.98
C TRP A 39 3.36 8.20 -9.77
N ALA A 40 3.50 7.56 -8.61
CA ALA A 40 2.91 8.10 -7.38
C ALA A 40 3.52 9.45 -7.02
N MET A 41 4.83 9.59 -7.11
CA MET A 41 5.52 10.86 -6.83
C MET A 41 5.10 11.97 -7.81
N GLU A 42 4.89 11.66 -9.09
CA GLU A 42 4.37 12.63 -10.06
C GLU A 42 2.90 13.00 -9.76
N ASN A 43 2.05 12.02 -9.43
CA ASN A 43 0.66 12.29 -9.07
C ASN A 43 0.54 13.15 -7.80
N ILE A 44 1.38 12.92 -6.81
CA ILE A 44 1.42 13.74 -5.58
C ILE A 44 1.64 15.21 -5.91
N LYS A 45 2.59 15.51 -6.80
CA LYS A 45 2.88 16.89 -7.23
C LYS A 45 1.70 17.55 -7.96
N LEU A 46 0.91 16.75 -8.69
CA LEU A 46 -0.21 17.23 -9.50
C LEU A 46 -1.51 17.35 -8.71
N GLU A 47 -1.75 16.44 -7.77
CA GLU A 47 -3.05 16.25 -7.11
C GLU A 47 -3.10 16.82 -5.69
N THR A 48 -1.94 17.08 -5.08
CA THR A 48 -1.86 17.46 -3.67
C THR A 48 -0.99 18.71 -3.45
N PRO A 49 -1.19 19.45 -2.36
CA PRO A 49 -0.33 20.57 -1.99
C PRO A 49 0.96 20.13 -1.26
N TYR A 50 1.21 18.81 -1.13
CA TYR A 50 2.33 18.31 -0.37
C TYR A 50 3.62 18.25 -1.17
N ASP A 51 4.73 18.66 -0.55
CA ASP A 51 6.06 18.35 -1.04
C ASP A 51 6.40 16.88 -0.73
N LEU A 52 7.09 16.23 -1.65
CA LEU A 52 7.55 14.84 -1.51
C LEU A 52 8.44 14.64 -0.29
N GLN A 53 9.34 15.60 -0.01
CA GLN A 53 10.24 15.52 1.13
C GLN A 53 9.46 15.50 2.45
N ASN A 54 8.43 16.34 2.56
CA ASN A 54 7.57 16.39 3.73
C ASN A 54 6.83 15.05 3.95
N ILE A 55 6.42 14.38 2.86
CA ILE A 55 5.77 13.06 2.97
C ILE A 55 6.76 11.99 3.42
N ILE A 56 7.98 12.00 2.88
CA ILE A 56 9.04 11.08 3.27
C ILE A 56 9.36 11.22 4.76
N GLU A 57 9.44 12.44 5.27
CA GLU A 57 9.72 12.74 6.68
C GLU A 57 8.57 12.39 7.64
N MET A 58 7.37 12.13 7.13
CA MET A 58 6.27 11.59 7.92
C MET A 58 6.46 10.11 8.27
N ALA A 59 7.20 9.35 7.46
CA ALA A 59 7.48 7.94 7.70
C ALA A 59 8.71 7.76 8.58
N ASP A 60 8.75 6.65 9.34
CA ASP A 60 9.95 6.27 10.09
C ASP A 60 11.05 5.76 9.16
N PHE A 61 10.65 5.08 8.08
CA PHE A 61 11.56 4.58 7.02
C PHE A 61 10.97 4.83 5.64
N TYR A 62 11.82 5.25 4.72
CA TYR A 62 11.50 5.39 3.30
C TYR A 62 12.42 4.52 2.45
N TYR A 63 11.86 3.88 1.43
CA TYR A 63 12.60 3.03 0.48
C TYR A 63 12.33 3.47 -0.95
N ASP A 64 13.39 3.47 -1.76
CA ASP A 64 13.26 3.60 -3.21
C ASP A 64 12.57 2.36 -3.78
N ASN A 65 11.56 2.56 -4.61
CA ASN A 65 10.78 1.48 -5.23
C ASN A 65 11.60 0.58 -6.17
N ASN A 66 12.78 1.02 -6.61
CA ASN A 66 13.70 0.21 -7.42
C ASN A 66 14.65 -0.65 -6.56
N ASN A 67 14.69 -0.43 -5.24
CA ASN A 67 15.58 -1.15 -4.34
C ASN A 67 14.98 -2.49 -3.89
N LEU A 68 15.11 -3.52 -4.72
CA LEU A 68 14.66 -4.88 -4.39
C LEU A 68 15.47 -5.54 -3.25
N GLY A 69 16.59 -4.94 -2.83
CA GLY A 69 17.39 -5.38 -1.67
C GLY A 69 16.96 -4.78 -0.34
N ALA A 70 15.90 -3.93 -0.31
CA ALA A 70 15.40 -3.33 0.92
C ALA A 70 14.87 -4.39 1.90
N SER A 71 14.90 -4.10 3.20
CA SER A 71 14.49 -5.04 4.26
C SER A 71 13.08 -5.60 4.07
N ILE A 72 12.13 -4.77 3.63
CA ILE A 72 10.74 -5.15 3.40
C ILE A 72 10.54 -6.13 2.22
N SER A 73 11.58 -6.39 1.41
CA SER A 73 11.57 -7.39 0.35
C SER A 73 11.75 -8.84 0.85
N SER A 74 12.01 -9.01 2.15
CA SER A 74 12.30 -10.29 2.77
C SER A 74 11.31 -10.64 3.88
N GLY A 75 10.80 -11.88 3.88
CA GLY A 75 9.92 -12.39 4.94
C GLY A 75 10.58 -12.41 6.33
N SER A 76 11.91 -12.47 6.40
CA SER A 76 12.64 -12.44 7.68
C SER A 76 12.54 -11.10 8.41
N PHE A 77 12.18 -10.02 7.72
CA PHE A 77 12.02 -8.69 8.32
C PHE A 77 10.78 -8.56 9.21
N GLN A 78 9.83 -9.48 9.11
CA GLN A 78 8.64 -9.56 9.96
C GLN A 78 7.75 -8.29 9.91
N VAL A 79 7.24 -7.96 8.71
CA VAL A 79 6.19 -6.93 8.55
C VAL A 79 4.86 -7.47 9.07
N ASP A 80 4.11 -6.66 9.82
CA ASP A 80 2.80 -7.07 10.38
C ASP A 80 1.66 -6.87 9.38
N ALA A 81 1.67 -5.75 8.65
CA ALA A 81 0.68 -5.44 7.62
C ALA A 81 1.24 -4.58 6.51
N MET A 82 0.64 -4.66 5.33
CA MET A 82 0.92 -3.77 4.21
C MET A 82 -0.36 -3.21 3.63
N VAL A 83 -0.37 -1.91 3.35
CA VAL A 83 -1.47 -1.21 2.66
C VAL A 83 -0.91 -0.56 1.40
N ILE A 84 -1.55 -0.79 0.27
CA ILE A 84 -1.23 -0.08 -0.98
C ILE A 84 -2.41 0.86 -1.29
N ALA A 85 -2.20 2.15 -1.09
CA ALA A 85 -3.22 3.19 -1.22
C ALA A 85 -2.67 4.47 -1.87
N PRO A 86 -3.08 4.77 -3.10
CA PRO A 86 -3.91 3.97 -4.00
C PRO A 86 -3.11 2.81 -4.62
N ALA A 87 -3.81 1.75 -5.04
CA ALA A 87 -3.25 0.67 -5.84
C ALA A 87 -3.65 0.85 -7.32
N SER A 88 -2.67 1.05 -8.19
CA SER A 88 -2.91 1.09 -9.63
C SER A 88 -3.23 -0.31 -10.17
N MET A 89 -3.99 -0.42 -11.25
CA MET A 89 -4.31 -1.73 -11.82
C MET A 89 -3.08 -2.45 -12.38
N LYS A 90 -2.03 -1.71 -12.78
CA LYS A 90 -0.71 -2.30 -13.08
C LYS A 90 -0.13 -3.03 -11.86
N THR A 91 -0.14 -2.37 -10.69
CA THR A 91 0.35 -2.96 -9.44
C THR A 91 -0.50 -4.16 -9.03
N VAL A 92 -1.82 -4.04 -9.11
CA VAL A 92 -2.77 -5.15 -8.85
C VAL A 92 -2.48 -6.35 -9.76
N ALA A 93 -2.32 -6.11 -11.07
CA ALA A 93 -2.01 -7.17 -12.04
C ALA A 93 -0.67 -7.85 -11.71
N GLY A 94 0.39 -7.07 -11.47
CA GLY A 94 1.70 -7.61 -11.11
C GLY A 94 1.67 -8.50 -9.88
N ILE A 95 1.01 -8.04 -8.81
CA ILE A 95 0.85 -8.83 -7.58
C ILE A 95 0.06 -10.11 -7.85
N SER A 96 -1.00 -10.05 -8.66
CA SER A 96 -1.87 -11.20 -8.95
C SER A 96 -1.17 -12.35 -9.67
N ILE A 97 -0.11 -12.04 -10.42
CA ILE A 97 0.69 -13.05 -11.15
C ILE A 97 2.06 -13.31 -10.51
N GLY A 98 2.37 -12.67 -9.36
CA GLY A 98 3.66 -12.84 -8.71
C GLY A 98 4.81 -12.17 -9.45
N PHE A 99 4.56 -11.08 -10.17
CA PHE A 99 5.56 -10.33 -10.92
C PHE A 99 6.21 -9.26 -10.05
N ASP A 100 7.37 -9.56 -9.52
CA ASP A 100 8.14 -8.72 -8.59
C ASP A 100 8.96 -7.64 -9.34
N ALA A 101 8.29 -6.81 -10.15
CA ALA A 101 8.96 -5.82 -10.99
C ALA A 101 9.56 -4.64 -10.20
N ASP A 102 9.04 -4.37 -9.03
CA ASP A 102 9.46 -3.29 -8.14
C ASP A 102 9.26 -3.68 -6.68
N LEU A 103 9.73 -2.83 -5.77
CA LEU A 103 9.69 -3.12 -4.34
C LEU A 103 8.27 -3.22 -3.78
N ILE A 104 7.32 -2.41 -4.28
CA ILE A 104 5.90 -2.48 -3.85
C ILE A 104 5.34 -3.87 -4.18
N MET A 105 5.51 -4.36 -5.42
CA MET A 105 5.03 -5.67 -5.84
C MET A 105 5.74 -6.79 -5.08
N ARG A 106 7.07 -6.68 -4.91
CA ARG A 106 7.87 -7.65 -4.17
C ARG A 106 7.43 -7.75 -2.71
N ALA A 107 7.29 -6.63 -2.01
CA ALA A 107 6.83 -6.61 -0.62
C ALA A 107 5.42 -7.20 -0.49
N ALA A 108 4.51 -6.86 -1.41
CA ALA A 108 3.17 -7.46 -1.44
C ALA A 108 3.21 -8.98 -1.65
N GLY A 109 4.08 -9.48 -2.52
CA GLY A 109 4.31 -10.91 -2.71
C GLY A 109 4.81 -11.58 -1.43
N VAL A 110 5.68 -10.91 -0.67
CA VAL A 110 6.12 -11.38 0.65
C VAL A 110 4.96 -11.48 1.63
N MET A 111 4.08 -10.46 1.68
CA MET A 111 2.90 -10.51 2.56
C MET A 111 2.01 -11.72 2.24
N ILE A 112 1.77 -11.99 0.96
CA ILE A 112 0.95 -13.14 0.54
C ILE A 112 1.61 -14.46 0.94
N LYS A 113 2.89 -14.67 0.65
CA LYS A 113 3.57 -15.93 0.95
C LYS A 113 3.75 -16.22 2.44
N GLU A 114 3.84 -15.16 3.26
CA GLU A 114 3.95 -15.27 4.72
C GLU A 114 2.57 -15.26 5.43
N ASN A 115 1.47 -15.29 4.67
CA ASN A 115 0.10 -15.18 5.18
C ASN A 115 -0.11 -13.96 6.10
N LYS A 116 0.53 -12.85 5.75
CA LYS A 116 0.41 -11.57 6.44
C LYS A 116 -0.68 -10.71 5.80
N GLN A 117 -1.17 -9.73 6.55
CA GLN A 117 -2.26 -8.89 6.08
C GLN A 117 -1.81 -7.94 4.95
N LEU A 118 -2.39 -8.12 3.78
CA LEU A 118 -2.24 -7.20 2.64
C LEU A 118 -3.59 -6.56 2.32
N ILE A 119 -3.59 -5.23 2.24
CA ILE A 119 -4.75 -4.42 1.92
C ILE A 119 -4.46 -3.64 0.65
N LEU A 120 -5.33 -3.77 -0.34
CA LEU A 120 -5.28 -2.99 -1.58
C LEU A 120 -6.45 -2.01 -1.64
N VAL A 121 -6.14 -0.78 -2.00
CA VAL A 121 -7.12 0.29 -2.26
C VAL A 121 -7.07 0.64 -3.74
N PRO A 122 -7.64 -0.21 -4.63
CA PRO A 122 -7.59 0.02 -6.07
C PRO A 122 -8.42 1.22 -6.46
N ARG A 123 -7.90 1.99 -7.42
CA ARG A 123 -8.60 3.13 -8.02
C ARG A 123 -8.62 2.98 -9.53
N GLU A 124 -9.79 2.61 -10.05
CA GLU A 124 -10.07 2.47 -11.48
C GLU A 124 -11.57 2.49 -11.72
N THR A 125 -12.01 3.09 -12.82
CA THR A 125 -13.40 3.04 -13.26
C THR A 125 -13.50 3.39 -14.76
N PRO A 126 -14.31 2.66 -15.56
CA PRO A 126 -14.96 1.38 -15.25
C PRO A 126 -13.91 0.25 -15.10
N LEU A 127 -14.28 -0.83 -14.42
CA LEU A 127 -13.43 -2.02 -14.29
C LEU A 127 -13.62 -2.95 -15.50
N SER A 128 -12.54 -3.37 -16.14
CA SER A 128 -12.55 -4.39 -17.17
C SER A 128 -12.65 -5.80 -16.57
N ALA A 129 -12.98 -6.79 -17.40
CA ALA A 129 -12.96 -8.20 -16.99
C ALA A 129 -11.57 -8.60 -16.43
N ILE A 130 -10.48 -8.16 -17.04
CA ILE A 130 -9.10 -8.43 -16.58
C ILE A 130 -8.88 -7.86 -15.17
N HIS A 131 -9.37 -6.63 -14.90
CA HIS A 131 -9.28 -6.03 -13.57
C HIS A 131 -10.03 -6.87 -12.54
N LEU A 132 -11.26 -7.28 -12.85
CA LEU A 132 -12.09 -8.08 -11.96
C LEU A 132 -11.50 -9.47 -11.70
N GLU A 133 -10.93 -10.12 -12.70
CA GLU A 133 -10.25 -11.42 -12.56
C GLU A 133 -9.04 -11.31 -11.63
N ASN A 134 -8.18 -10.30 -11.81
CA ASN A 134 -7.03 -10.06 -10.96
C ASN A 134 -7.44 -9.78 -9.50
N LEU A 135 -8.45 -8.94 -9.29
CA LEU A 135 -8.98 -8.64 -7.96
C LEU A 135 -9.59 -9.89 -7.31
N THR A 136 -10.35 -10.67 -8.06
CA THR A 136 -10.93 -11.94 -7.58
C THR A 136 -9.85 -12.93 -7.16
N LYS A 137 -8.80 -13.08 -7.97
CA LYS A 137 -7.67 -13.95 -7.64
C LYS A 137 -6.99 -13.53 -6.33
N LEU A 138 -6.73 -12.24 -6.16
CA LEU A 138 -6.12 -11.70 -4.94
C LEU A 138 -7.03 -11.87 -3.71
N ALA A 139 -8.33 -11.64 -3.86
CA ALA A 139 -9.29 -11.88 -2.78
C ALA A 139 -9.31 -13.35 -2.31
N LYS A 140 -9.21 -14.31 -3.24
CA LYS A 140 -9.08 -15.74 -2.92
C LYS A 140 -7.79 -16.10 -2.19
N LEU A 141 -6.74 -15.28 -2.35
CA LEU A 141 -5.48 -15.41 -1.61
C LEU A 141 -5.50 -14.70 -0.23
N GLY A 142 -6.66 -14.18 0.19
CA GLY A 142 -6.81 -13.51 1.48
C GLY A 142 -6.48 -12.02 1.46
N VAL A 143 -6.18 -11.45 0.29
CA VAL A 143 -5.93 -10.00 0.16
C VAL A 143 -7.25 -9.24 0.37
N GLN A 144 -7.22 -8.24 1.23
CA GLN A 144 -8.37 -7.38 1.45
C GLN A 144 -8.41 -6.25 0.42
N ILE A 145 -9.55 -6.11 -0.27
CA ILE A 145 -9.71 -5.16 -1.37
C ILE A 145 -10.77 -4.13 -0.98
N PHE A 146 -10.36 -2.85 -0.96
CA PHE A 146 -11.21 -1.71 -0.64
C PHE A 146 -11.29 -0.75 -1.84
N PRO A 147 -12.21 -0.96 -2.79
CA PRO A 147 -12.37 -0.04 -3.90
C PRO A 147 -12.69 1.38 -3.43
N LEU A 148 -12.05 2.37 -4.06
CA LEU A 148 -12.18 3.78 -3.71
C LEU A 148 -13.49 4.37 -4.26
N TYR A 149 -14.61 4.10 -3.60
CA TYR A 149 -15.89 4.73 -3.95
C TYR A 149 -16.33 5.86 -3.01
N HIS A 150 -15.84 5.87 -1.75
CA HIS A 150 -16.16 6.93 -0.77
C HIS A 150 -15.01 7.21 0.20
N LEU A 151 -14.53 8.44 0.18
CA LEU A 151 -13.40 8.97 0.96
C LEU A 151 -13.46 8.70 2.47
N PHE A 152 -14.62 8.96 3.06
CA PHE A 152 -14.78 9.00 4.52
C PHE A 152 -14.80 7.60 5.16
N MET A 153 -15.41 6.63 4.51
CA MET A 153 -15.55 5.27 5.07
C MET A 153 -14.26 4.44 5.03
N ILE A 154 -13.37 4.71 4.07
CA ILE A 154 -12.14 3.93 3.89
C ILE A 154 -11.16 4.22 5.00
N SER A 155 -10.99 5.49 5.37
CA SER A 155 -10.04 5.84 6.43
C SER A 155 -10.45 5.24 7.78
N GLN A 156 -11.74 5.21 8.11
CA GLN A 156 -12.22 4.60 9.35
C GLN A 156 -12.12 3.06 9.33
N LYS A 157 -12.44 2.42 8.19
CA LYS A 157 -12.35 0.96 8.05
C LYS A 157 -10.91 0.47 8.03
N LEU A 158 -10.02 1.10 7.26
CA LEU A 158 -8.59 0.79 7.26
C LEU A 158 -8.01 0.94 8.66
N PHE A 159 -8.39 2.01 9.35
CA PHE A 159 -7.94 2.25 10.71
C PHE A 159 -8.44 1.16 11.68
N LYS A 160 -9.70 0.76 11.60
CA LYS A 160 -10.27 -0.31 12.43
C LYS A 160 -9.57 -1.65 12.18
N ILE A 161 -9.26 -1.98 10.92
CA ILE A 161 -8.54 -3.20 10.56
C ILE A 161 -7.11 -3.15 11.12
N LEU A 162 -6.41 -2.03 10.94
CA LEU A 162 -5.05 -1.86 11.45
C LEU A 162 -5.01 -1.87 12.99
N SER A 163 -6.03 -1.35 13.66
CA SER A 163 -6.14 -1.39 15.12
C SER A 163 -6.43 -2.81 15.68
N THR A 164 -7.11 -3.67 14.91
CA THR A 164 -7.29 -5.09 15.30
C THR A 164 -6.02 -5.93 15.16
N ILE A 165 -5.04 -5.48 14.37
CA ILE A 165 -3.71 -6.11 14.30
C ILE A 165 -2.90 -5.81 15.59
N SER A 166 -3.27 -4.78 16.35
CA SER A 166 -2.60 -4.38 17.58
C SER A 166 -3.09 -5.12 18.84
N GLN A 167 -4.01 -6.07 18.69
CA GLN A 167 -4.42 -7.01 19.74
C GLN A 167 -3.83 -8.40 19.51
#